data_51060060d7c2126ec5c9aecdceb9716b
#
_entry.id   51060060d7c2126ec5c9aecdceb9716b
#
_cell.length_a   1.000
_cell.length_b   1.000
_cell.length_c   1.000
_cell.angle_alpha   90.00
_cell.angle_beta   90.00
_cell.angle_gamma   90.00
#
_symmetry.space_group_name_H-M   'P 1'
#
loop_
_entity.id
_entity.type
_entity.pdbx_description
1 polymer ?
#
loop_
_entity_poly.entity_id
_entity_poly.type
_entity_poly.pdbx_seq_one_letter_code
_entity_poly.pdbx_strand_id
1 'polypeptide(L)'
;MDIFFCSEETAKLTFLKQGNVYEIMKSFTEQYPISFVASTQRVVHSPKVHSFGSVFYNAKEDKFYEEEPYKNIEVVDRIGSGDAYISGALYGLLKHNFNCRKALEYGNATSAVKNTIPGDLPSSGLDEIERIIKNHQSTGLQLEMDR
;
A
#
# COMPACT_ATOMS: atom_id res chain seq x y z
N MET A 1 2.70 -7.00 19.00
CA MET A 1 1.95 -6.34 17.91
C MET A 1 2.22 -7.09 16.63
N ASP A 2 1.18 -7.61 16.01
CA ASP A 2 1.32 -8.38 14.79
C ASP A 2 0.73 -7.63 13.61
N ILE A 3 1.46 -7.65 12.50
CA ILE A 3 1.06 -7.02 11.24
C ILE A 3 1.01 -8.09 10.17
N PHE A 4 -0.06 -8.12 9.41
CA PHE A 4 -0.24 -9.06 8.31
C PHE A 4 -0.35 -8.32 6.98
N PHE A 5 0.49 -8.72 6.04
CA PHE A 5 0.51 -8.14 4.69
C PHE A 5 0.06 -9.20 3.68
N CYS A 6 -0.94 -8.85 2.87
CA CYS A 6 -1.48 -9.77 1.89
C CYS A 6 -2.12 -9.00 0.73
N SER A 7 -1.91 -9.47 -0.50
CA SER A 7 -2.69 -8.92 -1.61
C SER A 7 -4.12 -9.45 -1.54
N GLU A 8 -5.05 -8.71 -2.10
CA GLU A 8 -6.45 -9.15 -2.18
C GLU A 8 -6.56 -10.49 -2.92
N GLU A 9 -5.81 -10.64 -4.00
CA GLU A 9 -5.77 -11.87 -4.78
C GLU A 9 -5.27 -13.06 -3.94
N THR A 10 -4.17 -12.88 -3.20
CA THR A 10 -3.64 -13.92 -2.33
C THR A 10 -4.64 -14.31 -1.25
N ALA A 11 -5.34 -13.35 -0.67
CA ALA A 11 -6.35 -13.62 0.35
C ALA A 11 -7.47 -14.50 -0.20
N LYS A 12 -7.93 -14.23 -1.41
CA LYS A 12 -8.99 -15.02 -2.05
C LYS A 12 -8.52 -16.42 -2.46
N LEU A 13 -7.33 -16.52 -3.05
CA LEU A 13 -6.83 -17.78 -3.59
C LEU A 13 -6.22 -18.70 -2.53
N THR A 14 -5.43 -18.16 -1.63
CA THR A 14 -4.67 -18.93 -0.63
C THR A 14 -5.49 -19.19 0.64
N PHE A 15 -6.16 -18.16 1.14
CA PHE A 15 -6.92 -18.23 2.38
C PHE A 15 -8.41 -18.43 2.17
N LEU A 16 -8.85 -18.57 0.92
CA LEU A 16 -10.25 -18.79 0.53
C LEU A 16 -11.21 -17.76 1.12
N LYS A 17 -10.74 -16.51 1.25
CA LYS A 17 -11.56 -15.43 1.75
C LYS A 17 -12.55 -14.96 0.69
N GLN A 18 -13.74 -14.57 1.13
CA GLN A 18 -14.81 -14.07 0.28
C GLN A 18 -15.25 -12.68 0.72
N GLY A 19 -15.82 -11.94 -0.21
CA GLY A 19 -16.29 -10.59 0.04
C GLY A 19 -15.36 -9.51 -0.50
N ASN A 20 -15.60 -8.26 -0.13
CA ASN A 20 -14.76 -7.15 -0.54
C ASN A 20 -13.49 -7.09 0.33
N VAL A 21 -12.56 -6.22 -0.05
CA VAL A 21 -11.26 -6.11 0.65
C VAL A 21 -11.44 -5.78 2.13
N TYR A 22 -12.42 -4.94 2.48
CA TYR A 22 -12.65 -4.53 3.87
C TYR A 22 -13.14 -5.70 4.72
N GLU A 23 -14.07 -6.47 4.22
CA GLU A 23 -14.59 -7.67 4.89
C GLU A 23 -13.48 -8.71 5.07
N ILE A 24 -12.66 -8.90 4.06
CA ILE A 24 -11.53 -9.83 4.09
C ILE A 24 -10.52 -9.42 5.17
N MET A 25 -10.13 -8.14 5.22
CA MET A 25 -9.16 -7.63 6.19
C MET A 25 -9.69 -7.80 7.62
N LYS A 26 -10.94 -7.46 7.84
CA LYS A 26 -11.59 -7.60 9.14
C LYS A 26 -11.66 -9.05 9.58
N SER A 27 -11.93 -9.98 8.65
CA SER A 27 -12.01 -11.41 8.94
C SER A 27 -10.68 -11.97 9.44
N PHE A 28 -9.55 -11.47 8.94
CA PHE A 28 -8.24 -11.89 9.45
C PHE A 28 -8.05 -11.49 10.91
N THR A 29 -8.50 -10.31 11.31
CA THR A 29 -8.37 -9.86 12.69
C THR A 29 -9.32 -10.56 13.64
N GLU A 30 -10.43 -11.08 13.15
CA GLU A 30 -11.37 -11.90 13.93
C GLU A 30 -10.85 -13.32 14.13
N GLN A 31 -10.13 -13.84 13.13
CA GLN A 31 -9.64 -15.22 13.14
C GLN A 31 -8.27 -15.34 13.83
N TYR A 32 -7.43 -14.34 13.75
CA TYR A 32 -6.06 -14.34 14.29
C TYR A 32 -5.82 -13.12 15.18
N PRO A 33 -4.91 -13.20 16.16
CA PRO A 33 -4.59 -12.06 17.03
C PRO A 33 -3.69 -11.04 16.34
N ILE A 34 -4.19 -10.43 15.27
CA ILE A 34 -3.48 -9.46 14.43
C ILE A 34 -3.97 -8.06 14.77
N SER A 35 -3.04 -7.12 14.96
CA SER A 35 -3.36 -5.72 15.26
C SER A 35 -3.56 -4.87 14.01
N PHE A 36 -2.80 -5.16 12.95
CA PHE A 36 -2.84 -4.40 11.69
C PHE A 36 -2.88 -5.35 10.51
N VAL A 37 -3.68 -5.01 9.51
CA VAL A 37 -3.71 -5.74 8.22
C VAL A 37 -3.50 -4.72 7.11
N ALA A 38 -2.62 -5.04 6.17
CA ALA A 38 -2.43 -4.23 4.97
C ALA A 38 -2.71 -5.09 3.74
N SER A 39 -3.52 -4.58 2.83
CA SER A 39 -3.86 -5.27 1.59
C SER A 39 -3.52 -4.39 0.40
N THR A 40 -2.71 -4.91 -0.51
CA THR A 40 -2.32 -4.21 -1.73
C THR A 40 -3.26 -4.55 -2.87
N GLN A 41 -3.49 -3.57 -3.73
CA GLN A 41 -4.36 -3.71 -4.91
C GLN A 41 -3.61 -3.18 -6.13
N ARG A 42 -3.66 -3.92 -7.21
CA ARG A 42 -3.02 -3.55 -8.47
C ARG A 42 -4.04 -3.68 -9.61
N VAL A 43 -4.12 -2.65 -10.43
CA VAL A 43 -4.91 -2.69 -11.66
C VAL A 43 -3.95 -2.67 -12.84
N VAL A 44 -3.98 -3.70 -13.66
CA VAL A 44 -3.13 -3.85 -14.85
C VAL A 44 -3.88 -3.28 -16.05
N HIS A 45 -3.43 -2.12 -16.55
CA HIS A 45 -3.99 -1.50 -17.75
C HIS A 45 -3.36 -2.07 -19.02
N SER A 46 -2.06 -2.36 -18.94
CA SER A 46 -1.29 -3.01 -19.99
C SER A 46 -0.09 -3.69 -19.32
N PRO A 47 0.71 -4.51 -20.03
CA PRO A 47 1.90 -5.13 -19.41
C PRO A 47 2.88 -4.13 -18.80
N LYS A 48 2.88 -2.88 -19.29
CA LYS A 48 3.83 -1.85 -18.83
C LYS A 48 3.19 -0.72 -18.03
N VAL A 49 1.86 -0.67 -17.92
CA VAL A 49 1.18 0.43 -17.23
C VAL A 49 0.22 -0.15 -16.21
N HIS A 50 0.48 0.14 -14.93
CA HIS A 50 -0.36 -0.32 -13.82
C HIS A 50 -0.77 0.84 -12.93
N SER A 51 -1.87 0.66 -12.21
CA SER A 51 -2.24 1.51 -11.07
C SER A 51 -2.06 0.71 -9.80
N PHE A 52 -1.65 1.36 -8.72
CA PHE A 52 -1.31 0.69 -7.47
C PHE A 52 -1.85 1.46 -6.28
N GLY A 53 -2.44 0.75 -5.36
CA GLY A 53 -2.91 1.30 -4.09
C GLY A 53 -2.95 0.24 -3.01
N SER A 54 -3.39 0.64 -1.84
CA SER A 54 -3.54 -0.28 -0.71
C SER A 54 -4.56 0.23 0.29
N VAL A 55 -4.97 -0.67 1.16
CA VAL A 55 -5.81 -0.38 2.33
C VAL A 55 -5.05 -0.84 3.56
N PHE A 56 -5.04 -0.02 4.61
CA PHE A 56 -4.42 -0.34 5.89
C PHE A 56 -5.49 -0.33 6.97
N TYR A 57 -5.62 -1.43 7.72
CA TYR A 57 -6.65 -1.60 8.74
C TYR A 57 -6.03 -1.67 10.13
N ASN A 58 -6.55 -0.86 11.06
CA ASN A 58 -6.21 -0.90 12.48
C ASN A 58 -7.34 -1.59 13.23
N ALA A 59 -7.10 -2.81 13.72
CA ALA A 59 -8.11 -3.61 14.39
C ALA A 59 -8.58 -3.01 15.72
N LYS A 60 -7.69 -2.35 16.47
CA LYS A 60 -8.05 -1.73 17.75
C LYS A 60 -9.04 -0.60 17.59
N GLU A 61 -8.86 0.21 16.55
CA GLU A 61 -9.72 1.35 16.26
C GLU A 61 -10.89 0.99 15.35
N ASP A 62 -10.87 -0.20 14.77
CA ASP A 62 -11.81 -0.65 13.73
C ASP A 62 -11.88 0.40 12.61
N LYS A 63 -10.72 0.82 12.11
CA LYS A 63 -10.62 1.90 11.14
C LYS A 63 -9.76 1.51 9.94
N PHE A 64 -10.26 1.82 8.74
CA PHE A 64 -9.57 1.62 7.47
C PHE A 64 -8.95 2.93 7.01
N TYR A 65 -7.73 2.84 6.47
CA TYR A 65 -7.00 3.97 5.92
C TYR A 65 -6.74 3.71 4.45
N GLU A 66 -7.05 4.69 3.61
CA GLU A 66 -6.86 4.65 2.17
C GLU A 66 -6.41 6.02 1.67
N GLU A 67 -5.80 6.05 0.49
CA GLU A 67 -5.50 7.29 -0.24
C GLU A 67 -5.76 7.08 -1.73
N GLU A 68 -5.70 8.15 -2.52
CA GLU A 68 -5.79 8.04 -3.97
C GLU A 68 -4.71 7.09 -4.49
N PRO A 69 -5.07 6.10 -5.32
CA PRO A 69 -4.06 5.19 -5.89
C PRO A 69 -3.08 5.94 -6.80
N TYR A 70 -1.88 5.40 -6.90
CA TYR A 70 -0.90 5.84 -7.89
C TYR A 70 -1.34 5.30 -9.24
N LYS A 71 -1.82 6.18 -10.13
CA LYS A 71 -2.42 5.79 -11.41
C LYS A 71 -1.41 5.83 -12.53
N ASN A 72 -1.56 4.88 -13.48
CA ASN A 72 -0.82 4.85 -14.73
C ASN A 72 0.71 4.89 -14.53
N ILE A 73 1.20 4.08 -13.58
CA ILE A 73 2.64 3.94 -13.35
C ILE A 73 3.23 3.10 -14.47
N GLU A 74 4.28 3.62 -15.12
CA GLU A 74 5.05 2.84 -16.09
C GLU A 74 5.91 1.82 -15.34
N VAL A 75 5.60 0.54 -15.53
CA VAL A 75 6.27 -0.55 -14.82
C VAL A 75 7.46 -1.03 -15.62
N VAL A 76 8.65 -0.82 -15.08
CA VAL A 76 9.90 -1.36 -15.62
C VAL A 76 10.12 -2.77 -15.08
N ASP A 77 9.95 -2.95 -13.78
CA ASP A 77 10.11 -4.24 -13.12
C ASP A 77 9.28 -4.25 -11.84
N ARG A 78 8.36 -5.22 -11.73
CA ARG A 78 7.52 -5.36 -10.55
C ARG A 78 8.11 -6.25 -9.46
N ILE A 79 9.25 -6.89 -9.71
CA ILE A 79 9.92 -7.75 -8.72
C ILE A 79 10.31 -6.92 -7.50
N GLY A 80 9.96 -7.41 -6.32
CA GLY A 80 10.26 -6.74 -5.06
C GLY A 80 9.33 -5.60 -4.67
N SER A 81 8.28 -5.32 -5.47
CA SER A 81 7.34 -4.24 -5.14
C SER A 81 6.56 -4.51 -3.84
N GLY A 82 6.23 -5.77 -3.58
CA GLY A 82 5.59 -6.18 -2.32
C GLY A 82 6.51 -5.98 -1.12
N ASP A 83 7.77 -6.37 -1.24
CA ASP A 83 8.78 -6.17 -0.19
C ASP A 83 9.05 -4.69 0.04
N ALA A 84 9.06 -3.88 -1.02
CA ALA A 84 9.20 -2.44 -0.92
C ALA A 84 8.02 -1.81 -0.17
N TYR A 85 6.80 -2.28 -0.45
CA TYR A 85 5.60 -1.85 0.28
C TYR A 85 5.74 -2.14 1.78
N ILE A 86 6.10 -3.36 2.14
CA ILE A 86 6.28 -3.77 3.53
C ILE A 86 7.32 -2.90 4.23
N SER A 87 8.47 -2.69 3.60
CA SER A 87 9.54 -1.85 4.14
C SER A 87 9.08 -0.42 4.38
N GLY A 88 8.41 0.19 3.39
CA GLY A 88 7.89 1.54 3.50
C GLY A 88 6.82 1.66 4.58
N ALA A 89 5.89 0.71 4.63
CA ALA A 89 4.82 0.71 5.62
C ALA A 89 5.38 0.58 7.04
N LEU A 90 6.33 -0.33 7.26
CA LEU A 90 6.97 -0.50 8.56
C LEU A 90 7.74 0.75 8.99
N TYR A 91 8.47 1.37 8.07
CA TYR A 91 9.16 2.62 8.33
C TYR A 91 8.18 3.72 8.78
N GLY A 92 7.11 3.92 8.02
CA GLY A 92 6.10 4.93 8.33
C GLY A 92 5.44 4.70 9.68
N LEU A 93 5.12 3.45 9.98
CA LEU A 93 4.49 3.06 11.24
C LEU A 93 5.40 3.31 12.43
N LEU A 94 6.67 2.87 12.35
CA LEU A 94 7.62 2.98 13.46
C LEU A 94 8.12 4.42 13.67
N LYS A 95 8.36 5.14 12.58
CA LYS A 95 8.87 6.52 12.65
C LYS A 95 7.82 7.51 13.16
N HIS A 96 6.54 7.24 12.94
CA HIS A 96 5.45 8.15 13.25
C HIS A 96 4.52 7.63 14.34
N ASN A 97 5.05 6.92 15.34
CA ASN A 97 4.30 6.45 16.52
C ASN A 97 3.07 5.62 16.17
N PHE A 98 3.25 4.63 15.28
CA PHE A 98 2.18 3.72 14.83
C PHE A 98 1.01 4.43 14.13
N ASN A 99 1.30 5.52 13.44
CA ASN A 99 0.32 6.22 12.63
C ASN A 99 0.05 5.42 11.35
N CYS A 100 -1.14 4.84 11.24
CA CYS A 100 -1.52 4.00 10.10
C CYS A 100 -1.58 4.76 8.78
N ARG A 101 -1.94 6.06 8.81
CA ARG A 101 -1.92 6.91 7.63
C ARG A 101 -0.51 7.03 7.07
N LYS A 102 0.49 7.21 7.93
CA LYS A 102 1.88 7.29 7.53
C LYS A 102 2.38 5.95 6.99
N ALA A 103 1.99 4.83 7.61
CA ALA A 103 2.31 3.50 7.09
C ALA A 103 1.79 3.33 5.66
N LEU A 104 0.55 3.70 5.42
CA LEU A 104 -0.10 3.64 4.11
C LEU A 104 0.65 4.50 3.07
N GLU A 105 0.94 5.74 3.40
CA GLU A 105 1.60 6.69 2.51
C GLU A 105 3.00 6.22 2.09
N TYR A 106 3.83 5.82 3.07
CA TYR A 106 5.18 5.35 2.80
C TYR A 106 5.20 4.02 2.06
N GLY A 107 4.30 3.11 2.40
CA GLY A 107 4.16 1.83 1.73
C GLY A 107 3.81 1.99 0.25
N ASN A 108 2.79 2.77 -0.03
CA ASN A 108 2.34 3.02 -1.41
C ASN A 108 3.42 3.72 -2.24
N ALA A 109 4.05 4.76 -1.71
CA ALA A 109 5.08 5.52 -2.42
C ALA A 109 6.31 4.66 -2.73
N THR A 110 6.78 3.91 -1.74
CA THR A 110 7.96 3.05 -1.90
C THR A 110 7.70 1.95 -2.94
N SER A 111 6.52 1.34 -2.91
CA SER A 111 6.14 0.34 -3.89
C SER A 111 5.99 0.93 -5.30
N ALA A 112 5.38 2.10 -5.41
CA ALA A 112 5.22 2.78 -6.69
C ALA A 112 6.57 3.08 -7.34
N VAL A 113 7.52 3.61 -6.56
CA VAL A 113 8.87 3.91 -7.04
C VAL A 113 9.59 2.63 -7.45
N LYS A 114 9.47 1.56 -6.67
CA LYS A 114 10.13 0.29 -6.98
C LYS A 114 9.72 -0.25 -8.35
N ASN A 115 8.47 -0.09 -8.75
CA ASN A 115 7.99 -0.55 -10.06
C ASN A 115 8.70 0.14 -11.22
N THR A 116 9.29 1.31 -11.00
CA THR A 116 10.02 2.07 -12.03
C THR A 116 11.52 1.76 -12.07
N ILE A 117 12.01 0.89 -11.16
CA ILE A 117 13.43 0.57 -11.00
C ILE A 117 13.66 -0.91 -11.29
N PRO A 118 14.65 -1.26 -12.16
CA PRO A 118 15.00 -2.65 -12.38
C PRO A 118 15.59 -3.31 -11.14
N GLY A 119 15.36 -4.61 -10.99
CA GLY A 119 15.89 -5.40 -9.87
C GLY A 119 14.91 -5.50 -8.69
N ASP A 120 15.30 -6.20 -7.64
CA ASP A 120 14.46 -6.50 -6.50
C ASP A 120 14.68 -5.59 -5.29
N LEU A 121 15.69 -4.73 -5.33
CA LEU A 121 16.00 -3.80 -4.24
C LEU A 121 15.64 -2.37 -4.61
N PRO A 122 14.88 -1.66 -3.76
CA PRO A 122 14.64 -0.25 -3.99
C PRO A 122 15.93 0.54 -3.72
N SER A 123 16.30 1.40 -4.68
CA SER A 123 17.49 2.25 -4.57
C SER A 123 17.17 3.69 -4.20
N SER A 124 15.91 4.00 -3.98
CA SER A 124 15.45 5.36 -3.69
C SER A 124 15.72 5.74 -2.24
N GLY A 125 16.20 6.97 -2.02
CA GLY A 125 16.39 7.52 -0.69
C GLY A 125 15.09 8.00 -0.07
N LEU A 126 15.12 8.21 1.25
CA LEU A 126 13.97 8.68 2.02
C LEU A 126 13.46 10.03 1.53
N ASP A 127 14.34 10.97 1.21
CA ASP A 127 13.96 12.30 0.73
C ASP A 127 13.15 12.23 -0.56
N GLU A 128 13.51 11.32 -1.46
CA GLU A 128 12.77 11.09 -2.69
C GLU A 128 11.37 10.54 -2.42
N ILE A 129 11.27 9.56 -1.51
CA ILE A 129 10.00 8.97 -1.11
C ILE A 129 9.08 10.05 -0.50
N GLU A 130 9.59 10.86 0.41
CA GLU A 130 8.80 11.92 1.03
C GLU A 130 8.33 12.97 0.02
N ARG A 131 9.16 13.32 -0.96
CA ARG A 131 8.79 14.22 -2.04
C ARG A 131 7.67 13.64 -2.90
N ILE A 132 7.73 12.35 -3.20
CA ILE A 132 6.70 11.66 -3.99
C ILE A 132 5.37 11.65 -3.24
N ILE A 133 5.38 11.37 -1.94
CA ILE A 133 4.17 11.40 -1.11
C ILE A 133 3.54 12.80 -1.18
N LYS A 134 4.34 13.84 -0.99
CA LYS A 134 3.87 15.21 -0.99
C LYS A 134 3.28 15.62 -2.34
N ASN A 135 3.95 15.26 -3.44
CA ASN A 135 3.48 15.56 -4.78
C ASN A 135 2.18 14.81 -5.09
N HIS A 136 2.06 13.57 -4.66
CA HIS A 136 0.86 12.77 -4.86
C HIS A 136 -0.35 13.39 -4.13
N GLN A 137 -0.16 13.83 -2.91
CA GLN A 137 -1.21 14.49 -2.12
C GLN A 137 -1.62 15.82 -2.74
N SER A 138 -0.66 16.63 -3.21
CA SER A 138 -0.94 17.90 -3.87
C SER A 138 -1.72 17.72 -5.16
N THR A 139 -1.40 16.71 -5.96
CA THR A 139 -2.13 16.38 -7.19
C THR A 139 -3.57 15.99 -6.89
N GLY A 140 -3.79 15.18 -5.85
CA GLY A 140 -5.12 14.81 -5.42
C GLY A 140 -5.95 16.01 -4.99
N LEU A 141 -5.38 16.91 -4.19
CA LEU A 141 -6.04 18.14 -3.76
C LEU A 141 -6.38 19.05 -4.93
N GLN A 142 -5.46 19.20 -5.88
CA GLN A 142 -5.69 20.03 -7.06
C GLN A 142 -6.82 19.49 -7.92
N LEU A 143 -6.91 18.19 -8.10
CA LEU A 143 -8.00 17.55 -8.83
C LEU A 143 -9.35 17.77 -8.14
N GLU A 144 -9.39 17.73 -6.82
CA GLU A 144 -10.60 18.01 -6.06
C GLU A 144 -11.04 19.48 -6.19
N MET A 145 -10.09 20.39 -6.21
CA MET A 145 -10.37 21.83 -6.34
C MET A 145 -10.88 22.20 -7.74
N ASP A 146 -10.48 21.47 -8.77
CA ASP A 146 -10.87 21.70 -10.15
C ASP A 146 -12.27 21.13 -10.47
N ARG A 147 -12.90 20.49 -9.53
CA ARG A 147 -14.28 20.01 -9.62
C ARG A 147 -15.22 21.04 -9.04
#